data_648c3878fa029c8eb157077852140905
#
_entry.id   648c3878fa029c8eb157077852140905
#
_cell.length_a   1.000
_cell.length_b   1.000
_cell.length_c   1.000
_cell.angle_alpha   90.00
_cell.angle_beta   90.00
_cell.angle_gamma   90.00
#
_symmetry.space_group_name_H-M   'P 1'
#
loop_
_entity.id
_entity.type
_entity.pdbx_description
1 polymer ?
#
loop_
_entity_poly.entity_id
_entity_poly.type
_entity_poly.pdbx_seq_one_letter_code
_entity_poly.pdbx_strand_id
1 'polypeptide(L)'
;MRLQTLITLTAVAVCGGLAASSSAVSQSKQTAAAAAQTNTPKRLKHARAVAAQAPANGGGVDWRAAYDASIRSEGKALLVRAPGIDPAVVDRTAVPILLISDPMMETARLYSFGDQYTLAARIAGAHVAMTGTTALVPVPSTTRFAVTAKGAEGLVVQRTVDGQLASFTRYGVLYTVELRCDQPTDAICGSEAAVRALQARTNVVVMGKTALVAAGLDH
;
A
#
# COMPACT_ATOMS: atom_id res chain seq x y z
N MET A 1 12.75 34.24 -41.58
CA MET A 1 13.44 33.15 -42.29
C MET A 1 12.77 31.84 -41.88
N ARG A 2 12.04 31.22 -42.83
CA ARG A 2 11.32 29.96 -42.65
C ARG A 2 12.24 28.85 -43.12
N LEU A 3 12.49 27.84 -42.26
CA LEU A 3 13.14 26.61 -42.68
C LEU A 3 12.11 25.48 -42.55
N GLN A 4 11.61 25.01 -43.67
CA GLN A 4 10.80 23.82 -43.81
C GLN A 4 11.77 22.62 -43.97
N THR A 5 11.64 21.62 -43.13
CA THR A 5 12.35 20.35 -43.31
C THR A 5 11.36 19.28 -43.74
N LEU A 6 11.52 18.83 -45.00
CA LEU A 6 10.81 17.70 -45.58
C LEU A 6 11.27 16.39 -44.90
N ILE A 7 10.30 15.56 -44.51
CA ILE A 7 10.54 14.18 -44.14
C ILE A 7 10.01 13.29 -45.27
N THR A 8 10.94 12.60 -45.90
CA THR A 8 10.68 11.60 -46.95
C THR A 8 10.25 10.26 -46.32
N LEU A 9 9.05 9.80 -46.68
CA LEU A 9 8.59 8.44 -46.43
C LEU A 9 9.23 7.49 -47.43
N THR A 10 9.91 6.45 -46.95
CA THR A 10 10.34 5.29 -47.72
C THR A 10 9.48 4.09 -47.36
N ALA A 11 8.62 3.68 -48.27
CA ALA A 11 7.87 2.41 -48.17
C ALA A 11 8.73 1.28 -48.73
N VAL A 12 8.92 0.25 -47.93
CA VAL A 12 9.50 -1.04 -48.37
C VAL A 12 8.40 -2.10 -48.29
N ALA A 13 7.92 -2.52 -49.45
CA ALA A 13 7.08 -3.69 -49.61
C ALA A 13 7.98 -4.93 -49.80
N VAL A 14 7.81 -5.96 -48.99
CA VAL A 14 8.36 -7.29 -49.26
C VAL A 14 7.21 -8.29 -49.26
N CYS A 15 6.90 -8.74 -50.49
CA CYS A 15 6.09 -9.95 -50.74
C CYS A 15 6.96 -11.19 -50.61
N GLY A 16 6.39 -12.28 -50.11
CA GLY A 16 6.93 -13.58 -50.46
C GLY A 16 6.77 -14.68 -49.44
N GLY A 17 5.97 -15.69 -49.76
CA GLY A 17 6.26 -17.06 -49.37
C GLY A 17 5.24 -17.76 -48.47
N LEU A 18 4.16 -18.28 -49.08
CA LEU A 18 3.36 -19.38 -48.56
C LEU A 18 4.19 -20.66 -48.52
N ALA A 19 4.40 -21.26 -47.35
CA ALA A 19 4.76 -22.67 -47.19
C ALA A 19 3.87 -23.25 -46.09
N ALA A 20 2.91 -24.05 -46.52
CA ALA A 20 2.11 -24.89 -45.64
C ALA A 20 2.96 -26.04 -45.12
N SER A 21 3.21 -26.10 -43.85
CA SER A 21 3.74 -27.25 -43.16
C SER A 21 2.77 -27.68 -42.08
N SER A 22 1.99 -28.68 -42.36
CA SER A 22 1.16 -29.41 -41.40
C SER A 22 2.07 -30.15 -40.43
N SER A 23 2.22 -29.65 -39.22
CA SER A 23 2.87 -30.38 -38.14
C SER A 23 1.83 -30.74 -37.10
N ALA A 24 1.68 -32.02 -36.88
CA ALA A 24 0.79 -32.64 -35.90
C ALA A 24 0.95 -32.00 -34.52
N VAL A 25 -0.14 -31.44 -33.97
CA VAL A 25 -0.23 -30.98 -32.58
C VAL A 25 -0.32 -32.23 -31.70
N SER A 26 0.82 -32.63 -31.17
CA SER A 26 0.89 -33.52 -30.03
C SER A 26 0.44 -32.74 -28.81
N GLN A 27 -0.80 -32.92 -28.38
CA GLN A 27 -1.30 -32.41 -27.11
C GLN A 27 -0.59 -33.14 -25.97
N SER A 28 0.56 -32.63 -25.56
CA SER A 28 1.06 -32.89 -24.21
C SER A 28 0.19 -32.15 -23.21
N LYS A 29 -0.65 -32.90 -22.50
CA LYS A 29 -1.24 -32.49 -21.23
C LYS A 29 -0.10 -32.18 -20.25
N GLN A 30 0.51 -31.02 -20.33
CA GLN A 30 1.31 -30.49 -19.25
C GLN A 30 0.37 -29.79 -18.26
N THR A 31 0.20 -30.51 -17.18
CA THR A 31 -0.37 -30.06 -15.90
C THR A 31 0.04 -28.63 -15.58
N ALA A 32 -0.92 -27.72 -15.72
CA ALA A 32 -0.85 -26.37 -15.19
C ALA A 32 -1.03 -26.40 -13.65
N ALA A 33 -0.02 -26.88 -12.93
CA ALA A 33 -0.07 -27.01 -11.47
C ALA A 33 1.25 -26.67 -10.77
N ALA A 34 2.05 -25.73 -11.31
CA ALA A 34 3.33 -25.43 -10.67
C ALA A 34 3.79 -23.97 -10.69
N ALA A 35 2.90 -22.99 -10.87
CA ALA A 35 3.31 -21.59 -10.88
C ALA A 35 2.61 -20.68 -9.84
N ALA A 36 1.91 -21.25 -8.87
CA ALA A 36 1.18 -20.47 -7.85
C ALA A 36 1.75 -20.60 -6.43
N GLN A 37 3.01 -20.98 -6.26
CA GLN A 37 3.53 -21.28 -4.93
C GLN A 37 4.90 -20.67 -4.69
N THR A 38 5.03 -19.36 -4.46
CA THR A 38 6.27 -18.94 -3.77
C THR A 38 6.18 -17.62 -2.99
N ASN A 39 5.10 -16.85 -3.04
CA ASN A 39 5.04 -15.59 -2.29
C ASN A 39 4.10 -15.56 -1.07
N THR A 40 3.28 -16.58 -0.89
CA THR A 40 2.28 -16.65 0.18
C THR A 40 2.86 -16.77 1.60
N PRO A 41 3.95 -17.53 1.87
CA PRO A 41 4.37 -17.75 3.25
C PRO A 41 4.98 -16.52 3.94
N LYS A 42 5.63 -15.61 3.20
CA LYS A 42 6.24 -14.41 3.83
C LYS A 42 5.21 -13.35 4.21
N ARG A 43 4.22 -13.11 3.34
CA ARG A 43 3.12 -12.17 3.62
C ARG A 43 2.23 -12.66 4.76
N LEU A 44 1.93 -13.96 4.80
CA LEU A 44 1.18 -14.57 5.92
C LEU A 44 1.95 -14.47 7.25
N LYS A 45 3.26 -14.70 7.24
CA LYS A 45 4.10 -14.57 8.46
C LYS A 45 4.09 -13.13 8.99
N HIS A 46 4.09 -12.15 8.11
CA HIS A 46 4.07 -10.74 8.48
C HIS A 46 2.71 -10.34 9.09
N ALA A 47 1.61 -10.57 8.38
CA ALA A 47 0.26 -10.32 8.91
C ALA A 47 0.02 -11.05 10.25
N ARG A 48 0.56 -12.26 10.39
CA ARG A 48 0.53 -13.02 11.64
C ARG A 48 1.32 -12.37 12.77
N ALA A 49 2.55 -11.88 12.51
CA ALA A 49 3.36 -11.23 13.53
C ALA A 49 2.66 -9.99 14.09
N VAL A 50 2.07 -9.17 13.23
CA VAL A 50 1.38 -7.95 13.63
C VAL A 50 0.04 -8.24 14.32
N ALA A 51 -0.72 -9.22 13.84
CA ALA A 51 -1.97 -9.66 14.49
C ALA A 51 -1.74 -10.23 15.90
N ALA A 52 -0.60 -10.89 16.13
CA ALA A 52 -0.23 -11.39 17.47
C ALA A 52 0.14 -10.26 18.45
N GLN A 53 0.39 -9.06 17.95
CA GLN A 53 0.77 -7.89 18.74
C GLN A 53 -0.36 -6.86 18.86
N ALA A 54 -1.48 -7.07 18.17
CA ALA A 54 -2.70 -6.32 18.45
C ALA A 54 -3.03 -6.49 19.94
N PRO A 55 -3.39 -5.40 20.64
CA PRO A 55 -3.69 -5.51 22.06
C PRO A 55 -4.72 -6.61 22.28
N ALA A 56 -4.46 -7.51 23.22
CA ALA A 56 -5.31 -8.66 23.58
C ALA A 56 -6.72 -8.26 24.08
N ASN A 57 -6.96 -6.99 24.24
CA ASN A 57 -8.25 -6.39 24.51
C ASN A 57 -8.99 -6.36 23.18
N GLY A 58 -9.87 -7.30 22.87
CA GLY A 58 -10.72 -7.40 21.68
C GLY A 58 -11.48 -6.10 21.32
N GLY A 59 -10.79 -4.98 21.46
CA GLY A 59 -11.23 -3.65 21.29
C GLY A 59 -11.21 -3.30 19.80
N GLY A 60 -12.39 -2.91 19.32
CA GLY A 60 -12.54 -2.27 18.03
C GLY A 60 -11.69 -1.00 17.91
N VAL A 61 -11.96 -0.22 16.89
CA VAL A 61 -11.27 1.06 16.64
C VAL A 61 -11.47 2.00 17.85
N ASP A 62 -10.38 2.62 18.31
CA ASP A 62 -10.44 3.73 19.27
C ASP A 62 -10.85 5.01 18.53
N TRP A 63 -12.15 5.11 18.31
CA TRP A 63 -12.78 6.20 17.58
C TRP A 63 -12.55 7.56 18.24
N ARG A 64 -12.54 7.59 19.58
CA ARG A 64 -12.34 8.81 20.34
C ARG A 64 -10.95 9.39 20.11
N ALA A 65 -9.91 8.56 20.26
CA ALA A 65 -8.54 8.99 20.02
C ALA A 65 -8.30 9.38 18.56
N ALA A 66 -8.88 8.64 17.61
CA ALA A 66 -8.80 8.95 16.17
C ALA A 66 -9.47 10.28 15.84
N TYR A 67 -10.66 10.54 16.37
CA TYR A 67 -11.40 11.80 16.18
C TYR A 67 -10.63 12.98 16.75
N ASP A 68 -10.18 12.89 18.00
CA ASP A 68 -9.40 13.93 18.65
C ASP A 68 -8.11 14.25 17.87
N ALA A 69 -7.47 13.22 17.30
CA ALA A 69 -6.31 13.40 16.44
C ALA A 69 -6.69 14.07 15.10
N SER A 70 -7.84 13.72 14.51
CA SER A 70 -8.30 14.32 13.24
C SER A 70 -8.60 15.80 13.36
N ILE A 71 -9.12 16.24 14.51
CA ILE A 71 -9.37 17.67 14.79
C ILE A 71 -8.06 18.44 14.94
N ARG A 72 -7.06 17.85 15.59
CA ARG A 72 -5.76 18.50 15.82
C ARG A 72 -4.85 18.48 14.59
N SER A 73 -5.11 17.59 13.65
CA SER A 73 -4.27 17.45 12.46
C SER A 73 -4.73 18.36 11.33
N GLU A 74 -3.81 18.71 10.43
CA GLU A 74 -4.10 19.49 9.22
C GLU A 74 -4.70 18.65 8.08
N GLY A 75 -5.44 17.58 8.40
CA GLY A 75 -5.92 16.61 7.43
C GLY A 75 -6.73 17.21 6.29
N LYS A 76 -7.65 18.12 6.58
CA LYS A 76 -8.45 18.81 5.55
C LYS A 76 -7.58 19.68 4.63
N ALA A 77 -6.61 20.42 5.18
CA ALA A 77 -5.70 21.23 4.38
C ALA A 77 -4.77 20.37 3.52
N LEU A 78 -4.36 19.21 4.00
CA LEU A 78 -3.54 18.27 3.24
C LEU A 78 -4.34 17.63 2.08
N LEU A 79 -5.61 17.28 2.29
CA LEU A 79 -6.49 16.75 1.25
C LEU A 79 -6.71 17.76 0.10
N VAL A 80 -6.84 19.05 0.42
CA VAL A 80 -6.94 20.11 -0.61
C VAL A 80 -5.69 20.15 -1.50
N ARG A 81 -4.52 19.86 -0.94
CA ARG A 81 -3.25 19.81 -1.68
C ARG A 81 -2.97 18.47 -2.36
N ALA A 82 -3.85 17.49 -2.22
CA ALA A 82 -3.75 16.15 -2.77
C ALA A 82 -4.83 15.89 -3.84
N PRO A 83 -4.74 16.50 -5.05
CA PRO A 83 -5.81 16.50 -6.05
C PRO A 83 -6.17 15.10 -6.56
N GLY A 84 -5.33 14.12 -6.30
CA GLY A 84 -5.57 12.73 -6.64
C GLY A 84 -6.37 11.95 -5.62
N ILE A 85 -6.75 12.58 -4.50
CA ILE A 85 -7.60 11.96 -3.48
C ILE A 85 -9.02 12.48 -3.66
N ASP A 86 -9.91 11.61 -4.13
CA ASP A 86 -11.33 11.90 -4.27
C ASP A 86 -11.99 11.96 -2.88
N PRO A 87 -12.65 13.09 -2.50
CA PRO A 87 -13.39 13.19 -1.25
C PRO A 87 -14.45 12.09 -1.06
N ALA A 88 -15.09 11.63 -2.14
CA ALA A 88 -16.07 10.55 -2.06
C ALA A 88 -15.43 9.21 -1.66
N VAL A 89 -14.14 9.00 -1.97
CA VAL A 89 -13.39 7.84 -1.49
C VAL A 89 -13.08 7.96 -0.01
N VAL A 90 -12.72 9.16 0.46
CA VAL A 90 -12.52 9.44 1.88
C VAL A 90 -13.81 9.17 2.65
N ASP A 91 -14.94 9.68 2.17
CA ASP A 91 -16.24 9.57 2.82
C ASP A 91 -16.75 8.14 2.99
N ARG A 92 -16.44 7.24 2.04
CA ARG A 92 -16.85 5.82 2.13
C ARG A 92 -15.87 4.92 2.89
N THR A 93 -14.73 5.44 3.34
CA THR A 93 -13.75 4.68 4.12
C THR A 93 -14.20 4.57 5.57
N ALA A 94 -14.37 3.34 6.07
CA ALA A 94 -14.90 3.05 7.40
C ALA A 94 -13.83 2.93 8.50
N VAL A 95 -12.60 3.38 8.24
CA VAL A 95 -11.51 3.39 9.21
C VAL A 95 -10.81 4.75 9.19
N PRO A 96 -10.16 5.18 10.29
CA PRO A 96 -9.35 6.39 10.29
C PRO A 96 -8.25 6.30 9.23
N ILE A 97 -8.18 7.29 8.35
CA ILE A 97 -7.17 7.37 7.30
C ILE A 97 -5.97 8.12 7.87
N LEU A 98 -4.80 7.49 7.86
CA LEU A 98 -3.54 8.17 8.12
C LEU A 98 -2.97 8.71 6.81
N LEU A 99 -2.50 9.95 6.85
CA LEU A 99 -1.77 10.57 5.74
C LEU A 99 -0.36 10.91 6.20
N ILE A 100 0.57 10.93 5.25
CA ILE A 100 1.95 11.30 5.49
C ILE A 100 2.07 12.81 5.26
N SER A 101 2.57 13.55 6.25
CA SER A 101 2.83 14.98 6.11
C SER A 101 4.07 15.22 5.23
N ASP A 102 3.91 15.10 3.91
CA ASP A 102 4.99 15.19 2.94
C ASP A 102 4.50 15.74 1.59
N PRO A 103 5.35 16.45 0.83
CA PRO A 103 5.05 16.86 -0.54
C PRO A 103 4.64 15.72 -1.49
N MET A 104 5.04 14.47 -1.21
CA MET A 104 4.61 13.29 -1.96
C MET A 104 3.09 13.13 -2.04
N MET A 105 2.34 13.75 -1.14
CA MET A 105 0.87 13.72 -1.16
C MET A 105 0.27 14.35 -2.43
N GLU A 106 0.99 15.20 -3.14
CA GLU A 106 0.56 15.75 -4.43
C GLU A 106 0.31 14.66 -5.49
N THR A 107 1.07 13.56 -5.43
CA THR A 107 0.92 12.42 -6.35
C THR A 107 0.03 11.31 -5.79
N ALA A 108 -0.47 11.46 -4.57
CA ALA A 108 -1.18 10.42 -3.85
C ALA A 108 -2.52 10.07 -4.51
N ARG A 109 -2.86 8.78 -4.42
CA ARG A 109 -4.17 8.22 -4.79
C ARG A 109 -4.68 7.39 -3.62
N LEU A 110 -5.95 7.56 -3.29
CA LEU A 110 -6.63 6.79 -2.24
C LEU A 110 -7.62 5.81 -2.87
N TYR A 111 -7.56 4.57 -2.42
CA TYR A 111 -8.49 3.49 -2.78
C TYR A 111 -9.13 2.97 -1.50
N SER A 112 -10.45 2.88 -1.45
CA SER A 112 -11.20 2.40 -0.29
C SER A 112 -11.98 1.13 -0.62
N PHE A 113 -11.96 0.19 0.32
CA PHE A 113 -12.67 -1.09 0.27
C PHE A 113 -13.55 -1.28 1.53
N GLY A 114 -14.09 -0.17 2.06
CA GLY A 114 -14.88 -0.17 3.28
C GLY A 114 -14.00 -0.14 4.54
N ASP A 115 -13.78 -1.28 5.15
CA ASP A 115 -12.98 -1.49 6.37
C ASP A 115 -11.46 -1.52 6.13
N GLN A 116 -11.06 -1.26 4.89
CA GLN A 116 -9.68 -1.16 4.45
C GLN A 116 -9.51 -0.03 3.44
N TYR A 117 -8.33 0.61 3.45
CA TYR A 117 -7.90 1.52 2.39
C TYR A 117 -6.45 1.29 1.99
N THR A 118 -6.10 1.78 0.82
CA THR A 118 -4.71 1.89 0.34
C THR A 118 -4.48 3.29 -0.20
N LEU A 119 -3.47 3.97 0.32
CA LEU A 119 -2.92 5.21 -0.20
C LEU A 119 -1.64 4.87 -0.96
N ALA A 120 -1.57 5.23 -2.23
CA ALA A 120 -0.39 5.02 -3.07
C ALA A 120 0.17 6.37 -3.54
N ALA A 121 1.47 6.57 -3.44
CA ALA A 121 2.16 7.78 -3.88
C ALA A 121 3.52 7.45 -4.49
N ARG A 122 4.07 8.38 -5.27
CA ARG A 122 5.43 8.27 -5.83
C ARG A 122 6.35 9.31 -5.21
N ILE A 123 7.57 8.88 -4.97
CA ILE A 123 8.72 9.75 -4.65
C ILE A 123 9.83 9.48 -5.69
N ALA A 124 10.85 10.29 -5.70
CA ALA A 124 11.98 10.07 -6.63
C ALA A 124 12.61 8.69 -6.40
N GLY A 125 12.61 7.83 -7.41
CA GLY A 125 13.19 6.48 -7.39
C GLY A 125 12.43 5.43 -6.58
N ALA A 126 11.21 5.75 -6.06
CA ALA A 126 10.46 4.79 -5.28
C ALA A 126 8.94 5.03 -5.29
N HIS A 127 8.22 4.00 -4.86
CA HIS A 127 6.79 4.03 -4.59
C HIS A 127 6.55 3.83 -3.10
N VAL A 128 5.58 4.55 -2.57
CA VAL A 128 5.11 4.38 -1.20
C VAL A 128 3.66 3.94 -1.23
N ALA A 129 3.35 2.86 -0.53
CA ALA A 129 1.97 2.44 -0.30
C ALA A 129 1.72 2.41 1.21
N MET A 130 0.61 3.00 1.63
CA MET A 130 0.14 2.89 3.01
C MET A 130 -1.24 2.25 3.02
N THR A 131 -1.42 1.23 3.85
CA THR A 131 -2.72 0.60 4.07
C THR A 131 -3.15 0.73 5.51
N GLY A 132 -4.46 0.87 5.73
CA GLY A 132 -5.08 0.75 7.04
C GLY A 132 -6.22 -0.27 6.97
N THR A 133 -6.31 -1.19 7.93
CA THR A 133 -7.36 -2.20 7.95
C THR A 133 -7.71 -2.63 9.36
N THR A 134 -8.99 -2.94 9.57
CA THR A 134 -9.49 -3.65 10.76
C THR A 134 -9.65 -5.15 10.52
N ALA A 135 -9.55 -5.60 9.26
CA ALA A 135 -9.61 -7.01 8.92
C ALA A 135 -8.35 -7.76 9.38
N LEU A 136 -8.46 -8.47 10.47
CA LEU A 136 -7.38 -9.29 11.05
C LEU A 136 -7.62 -10.76 10.74
N VAL A 137 -6.56 -11.45 10.28
CA VAL A 137 -6.60 -12.90 10.10
C VAL A 137 -6.22 -13.56 11.43
N PRO A 138 -7.09 -14.38 12.04
CA PRO A 138 -6.77 -15.11 13.26
C PRO A 138 -5.51 -15.96 13.08
N VAL A 139 -4.61 -15.91 14.06
CA VAL A 139 -3.37 -16.68 14.05
C VAL A 139 -3.50 -17.82 15.03
N PRO A 140 -3.17 -19.07 14.64
CA PRO A 140 -3.12 -20.17 15.57
C PRO A 140 -2.20 -19.88 16.76
N SER A 141 -2.64 -20.14 17.98
CA SER A 141 -1.91 -19.87 19.23
C SER A 141 -0.55 -20.60 19.32
N THR A 142 -0.38 -21.67 18.53
CA THR A 142 0.85 -22.46 18.46
C THR A 142 1.96 -21.82 17.61
N THR A 143 1.67 -20.72 16.90
CA THR A 143 2.64 -20.09 16.00
C THR A 143 3.58 -19.17 16.79
N ARG A 144 4.87 -19.51 16.82
CA ARG A 144 5.91 -18.62 17.38
C ARG A 144 6.38 -17.66 16.30
N PHE A 145 6.45 -16.36 16.62
CA PHE A 145 6.95 -15.32 15.73
C PHE A 145 8.37 -14.92 16.14
N ALA A 146 9.26 -14.85 15.14
CA ALA A 146 10.64 -14.42 15.35
C ALA A 146 10.81 -12.88 15.28
N VAL A 147 9.70 -12.15 15.13
CA VAL A 147 9.74 -10.69 14.93
C VAL A 147 9.39 -9.99 16.24
N THR A 148 10.26 -9.08 16.67
CA THR A 148 10.05 -8.29 17.88
C THR A 148 9.46 -6.93 17.53
N ALA A 149 8.29 -6.64 18.07
CA ALA A 149 7.65 -5.33 17.99
C ALA A 149 8.39 -4.31 18.86
N LYS A 150 8.43 -3.06 18.43
CA LYS A 150 9.07 -1.96 19.15
C LYS A 150 8.08 -0.83 19.44
N GLY A 151 8.17 -0.29 20.65
CA GLY A 151 7.37 0.87 21.07
C GLY A 151 5.89 0.57 21.31
N ALA A 152 5.14 1.60 21.71
CA ALA A 152 3.74 1.50 22.11
C ALA A 152 2.81 1.08 20.94
N GLU A 153 3.18 1.37 19.69
CA GLU A 153 2.41 1.01 18.49
C GLU A 153 2.76 -0.39 17.96
N GLY A 154 3.65 -1.12 18.61
CA GLY A 154 4.06 -2.45 18.16
C GLY A 154 4.76 -2.44 16.79
N LEU A 155 5.56 -1.41 16.50
CA LEU A 155 6.22 -1.24 15.19
C LEU A 155 7.13 -2.43 14.86
N VAL A 156 6.87 -3.03 13.70
CA VAL A 156 7.66 -4.08 13.07
C VAL A 156 8.14 -3.60 11.72
N VAL A 157 9.43 -3.69 11.45
CA VAL A 157 10.01 -3.40 10.13
C VAL A 157 10.59 -4.68 9.55
N GLN A 158 10.31 -4.91 8.27
CA GLN A 158 10.80 -6.07 7.52
C GLN A 158 11.32 -5.65 6.16
N ARG A 159 12.39 -6.30 5.73
CA ARG A 159 12.88 -6.16 4.37
C ARG A 159 12.00 -6.99 3.43
N THR A 160 11.63 -6.40 2.29
CA THR A 160 10.99 -7.07 1.16
C THR A 160 12.02 -7.32 0.05
N VAL A 161 11.60 -7.89 -1.08
CA VAL A 161 12.51 -8.15 -2.21
C VAL A 161 13.03 -6.84 -2.82
N ASP A 162 12.16 -5.83 -2.89
CA ASP A 162 12.37 -4.56 -3.59
C ASP A 162 12.28 -3.34 -2.65
N GLY A 163 12.31 -3.57 -1.33
CA GLY A 163 12.20 -2.44 -0.39
C GLY A 163 12.06 -2.82 1.07
N GLN A 164 11.23 -2.07 1.77
CA GLN A 164 10.98 -2.17 3.20
C GLN A 164 9.49 -2.07 3.50
N LEU A 165 9.04 -2.76 4.53
CA LEU A 165 7.68 -2.72 5.04
C LEU A 165 7.69 -2.45 6.54
N ALA A 166 7.03 -1.38 6.97
CA ALA A 166 6.75 -1.09 8.37
C ALA A 166 5.29 -1.40 8.68
N SER A 167 5.02 -2.09 9.78
CA SER A 167 3.66 -2.36 10.25
C SER A 167 3.54 -1.96 11.72
N PHE A 168 2.42 -1.33 12.07
CA PHE A 168 2.15 -0.83 13.40
C PHE A 168 0.64 -0.75 13.65
N THR A 169 0.25 -0.68 14.92
CA THR A 169 -1.15 -0.52 15.32
C THR A 169 -1.35 0.87 15.93
N ARG A 170 -2.33 1.62 15.41
CA ARG A 170 -2.75 2.89 15.97
C ARG A 170 -4.28 2.97 15.95
N TYR A 171 -4.89 3.49 16.99
CA TYR A 171 -6.35 3.55 17.13
C TYR A 171 -7.06 2.19 16.97
N GLY A 172 -6.40 1.07 17.31
CA GLY A 172 -6.94 -0.28 17.09
C GLY A 172 -6.96 -0.74 15.63
N VAL A 173 -6.46 0.06 14.71
CA VAL A 173 -6.32 -0.26 13.28
C VAL A 173 -4.89 -0.70 12.98
N LEU A 174 -4.74 -1.73 12.17
CA LEU A 174 -3.43 -2.14 11.64
C LEU A 174 -3.08 -1.28 10.44
N TYR A 175 -1.94 -0.61 10.52
CA TYR A 175 -1.37 0.15 9.42
C TYR A 175 -0.09 -0.49 8.90
N THR A 176 0.12 -0.40 7.60
CA THR A 176 1.40 -0.74 6.96
C THR A 176 1.87 0.39 6.08
N VAL A 177 3.17 0.66 6.11
CA VAL A 177 3.85 1.56 5.17
C VAL A 177 4.87 0.72 4.42
N GLU A 178 4.68 0.61 3.12
CA GLU A 178 5.58 -0.10 2.21
C GLU A 178 6.34 0.93 1.37
N LEU A 179 7.66 0.83 1.38
CA LEU A 179 8.57 1.56 0.51
C LEU A 179 9.14 0.58 -0.50
N ARG A 180 8.88 0.79 -1.79
CA ARG A 180 9.38 -0.03 -2.90
C ARG A 180 10.24 0.83 -3.80
N CYS A 181 11.49 0.45 -4.01
CA CYS A 181 12.41 1.16 -4.90
C CYS A 181 12.31 0.64 -6.34
N ASP A 182 12.47 1.56 -7.29
CA ASP A 182 12.57 1.23 -8.71
C ASP A 182 13.82 0.36 -8.96
N GLN A 183 14.87 0.58 -8.16
CA GLN A 183 16.09 -0.24 -8.12
C GLN A 183 16.29 -0.80 -6.70
N PRO A 184 16.31 -2.14 -6.51
CA PRO A 184 16.48 -2.75 -5.19
C PRO A 184 17.78 -2.39 -4.45
N THR A 185 18.77 -1.88 -5.20
CA THR A 185 20.08 -1.45 -4.69
C THR A 185 20.12 0.00 -4.23
N ASP A 186 19.05 0.76 -4.43
CA ASP A 186 19.00 2.17 -4.00
C ASP A 186 19.20 2.28 -2.49
N ALA A 187 20.02 3.26 -2.09
CA ALA A 187 20.36 3.49 -0.68
C ALA A 187 19.12 3.73 0.20
N ILE A 188 18.07 4.35 -0.36
CA ILE A 188 16.80 4.58 0.34
C ILE A 188 16.11 3.28 0.74
N CYS A 189 16.28 2.19 -0.03
CA CYS A 189 15.73 0.87 0.26
C CYS A 189 16.72 -0.04 1.00
N GLY A 190 17.97 0.35 1.09
CA GLY A 190 19.04 -0.45 1.71
C GLY A 190 18.92 -0.56 3.23
N SER A 191 18.24 0.37 3.89
CA SER A 191 18.11 0.43 5.34
C SER A 191 16.68 0.69 5.80
N GLU A 192 16.39 0.32 7.06
CA GLU A 192 15.09 0.58 7.68
C GLU A 192 14.82 2.09 7.93
N ALA A 193 15.84 2.94 7.84
CA ALA A 193 15.74 4.34 8.24
C ALA A 193 14.68 5.10 7.44
N ALA A 194 14.60 4.88 6.13
CA ALA A 194 13.65 5.57 5.27
C ALA A 194 12.20 5.18 5.58
N VAL A 195 11.89 3.89 5.71
CA VAL A 195 10.52 3.45 6.03
C VAL A 195 10.11 3.84 7.45
N ARG A 196 11.05 3.87 8.41
CA ARG A 196 10.81 4.38 9.76
C ARG A 196 10.53 5.88 9.75
N ALA A 197 11.25 6.64 8.95
CA ALA A 197 10.99 8.08 8.78
C ALA A 197 9.62 8.33 8.15
N LEU A 198 9.21 7.54 7.16
CA LEU A 198 7.87 7.61 6.58
C LEU A 198 6.80 7.27 7.63
N GLN A 199 6.97 6.18 8.40
CA GLN A 199 6.04 5.80 9.47
C GLN A 199 5.92 6.91 10.53
N ALA A 200 7.02 7.53 10.95
CA ALA A 200 6.99 8.63 11.92
C ALA A 200 6.25 9.87 11.41
N ARG A 201 6.17 10.07 10.10
CA ARG A 201 5.46 11.18 9.44
C ARG A 201 3.99 10.87 9.16
N THR A 202 3.48 9.67 9.49
CA THR A 202 2.06 9.32 9.40
C THR A 202 1.28 9.89 10.58
N ASN A 203 1.30 11.20 10.74
CA ASN A 203 0.74 11.92 11.90
C ASN A 203 -0.53 12.71 11.57
N VAL A 204 -0.94 12.76 10.31
CA VAL A 204 -2.16 13.42 9.89
C VAL A 204 -3.29 12.39 9.83
N VAL A 205 -4.39 12.68 10.51
CA VAL A 205 -5.57 11.80 10.58
C VAL A 205 -6.73 12.45 9.85
N VAL A 206 -7.42 11.66 9.03
CA VAL A 206 -8.66 12.06 8.38
C VAL A 206 -9.73 11.03 8.66
N MET A 207 -10.93 11.51 8.99
CA MET A 207 -12.12 10.66 9.12
C MET A 207 -13.16 11.08 8.09
N GLY A 208 -13.54 10.16 7.21
CA GLY A 208 -14.64 10.31 6.29
C GLY A 208 -15.99 10.10 6.96
N LYS A 209 -17.09 10.37 6.26
CA LYS A 209 -18.45 10.26 6.81
C LYS A 209 -18.73 8.88 7.38
N THR A 210 -18.39 7.81 6.66
CA THR A 210 -18.61 6.44 7.15
C THR A 210 -17.86 6.15 8.46
N ALA A 211 -16.65 6.64 8.61
CA ALA A 211 -15.89 6.52 9.86
C ALA A 211 -16.50 7.34 11.00
N LEU A 212 -17.03 8.55 10.71
CA LEU A 212 -17.73 9.38 11.71
C LEU A 212 -19.01 8.72 12.17
N VAL A 213 -19.81 8.15 11.25
CA VAL A 213 -21.02 7.35 11.58
C VAL A 213 -20.66 6.17 12.46
N ALA A 214 -19.62 5.40 12.11
CA ALA A 214 -19.14 4.27 12.89
C ALA A 214 -18.64 4.68 14.31
N ALA A 215 -18.19 5.92 14.44
CA ALA A 215 -17.77 6.51 15.71
C ALA A 215 -18.96 7.07 16.54
N GLY A 216 -20.17 7.15 15.98
CA GLY A 216 -21.33 7.84 16.60
C GLY A 216 -21.17 9.36 16.68
N LEU A 217 -20.47 9.97 15.71
CA LEU A 217 -20.09 11.41 15.68
C LEU A 217 -20.67 12.14 14.45
N ASP A 218 -21.67 11.57 13.82
CA ASP A 218 -22.36 12.08 12.63
C ASP A 218 -23.44 13.13 13.01
N HIS A 219 -23.06 14.32 13.41
CA HIS A 219 -23.97 15.43 13.74
C HIS A 219 -23.98 16.49 12.65
#